data_99221fb957ec2a1a39bfceec2b636fc2
#
_entry.id   99221fb957ec2a1a39bfceec2b636fc2
#
_cell.length_a   1.000
_cell.length_b   1.000
_cell.length_c   1.000
_cell.angle_alpha   90.00
_cell.angle_beta   90.00
_cell.angle_gamma   90.00
#
_symmetry.space_group_name_H-M   'P 1'
#
loop_
_entity.id
_entity.type
_entity.pdbx_description
1 polymer ?
#
loop_
_entity_poly.entity_id
_entity_poly.type
_entity_poly.pdbx_seq_one_letter_code
_entity_poly.pdbx_strand_id
1 'polypeptide(L)'
;MPKADTARREIPQAGPPRLPSVDQVLRTPAAALAVDQFGRPAVVDAVRAALASARKDRQVLPGNELAAAALALLEARAQPSLRPVFNLTGTVLHTNLGRALLAQAAIDAAVSAMQTAVALEFDIASGRRGERDDHVRTLLCELTGAEDATVVNNNAAAVLLALNTLATGRQTIVSRGELIEIGGAFRLPEIMSRAGTKLVEVGTTNRTHTRDYAGASGPTTALVLKVHPSNYRIEGFTTGVSAHALAGLARARRAADA
;
A
#
# COMPACT_ATOMS: atom_id res chain seq x y z
N MET A 1 35.57 -43.71 -77.83
CA MET A 1 35.05 -43.87 -76.46
C MET A 1 35.39 -42.60 -75.68
N PRO A 2 34.43 -41.73 -75.39
CA PRO A 2 34.66 -40.55 -74.58
C PRO A 2 34.63 -40.89 -73.12
N LYS A 3 35.59 -40.33 -72.34
CA LYS A 3 35.67 -40.44 -70.89
C LYS A 3 34.58 -39.59 -70.21
N ALA A 4 33.78 -40.21 -69.36
CA ALA A 4 32.79 -39.55 -68.54
C ALA A 4 33.51 -38.71 -67.46
N ASP A 5 33.33 -37.41 -67.48
CA ASP A 5 33.77 -36.47 -66.49
C ASP A 5 32.72 -36.43 -65.33
N THR A 6 33.03 -37.03 -64.19
CA THR A 6 32.18 -37.11 -63.01
C THR A 6 32.48 -35.86 -62.16
N ALA A 7 31.83 -34.75 -62.46
CA ALA A 7 31.85 -33.58 -61.59
C ALA A 7 31.15 -33.93 -60.27
N ARG A 8 31.93 -34.14 -59.19
CA ARG A 8 31.45 -34.17 -57.81
C ARG A 8 30.88 -32.78 -57.46
N ARG A 9 29.55 -32.71 -57.35
CA ARG A 9 28.90 -31.57 -56.69
C ARG A 9 29.30 -31.60 -55.19
N GLU A 10 30.14 -30.63 -54.79
CA GLU A 10 30.37 -30.37 -53.37
C GLU A 10 29.09 -29.83 -52.77
N ILE A 11 28.56 -30.60 -51.82
CA ILE A 11 27.45 -30.19 -50.94
C ILE A 11 28.06 -29.18 -49.93
N PRO A 12 27.62 -27.93 -49.86
CA PRO A 12 28.10 -27.01 -48.85
C PRO A 12 27.88 -27.59 -47.47
N GLN A 13 28.96 -27.87 -46.73
CA GLN A 13 28.85 -28.24 -45.32
C GLN A 13 28.32 -27.05 -44.57
N ALA A 14 27.06 -27.09 -44.10
CA ALA A 14 26.49 -26.12 -43.20
C ALA A 14 27.34 -26.12 -41.93
N GLY A 15 27.96 -24.99 -41.64
CA GLY A 15 28.73 -24.81 -40.39
C GLY A 15 27.83 -25.10 -39.15
N PRO A 16 28.43 -25.28 -37.96
CA PRO A 16 27.67 -25.60 -36.77
C PRO A 16 26.56 -24.58 -36.54
N PRO A 17 25.36 -25.02 -36.19
CA PRO A 17 24.21 -24.13 -36.03
C PRO A 17 24.53 -23.04 -35.01
N ARG A 18 24.40 -21.77 -35.40
CA ARG A 18 24.64 -20.62 -34.55
C ARG A 18 23.33 -19.93 -34.22
N LEU A 19 23.23 -19.44 -32.98
CA LEU A 19 22.10 -18.61 -32.61
C LEU A 19 22.03 -17.34 -33.50
N PRO A 20 20.83 -16.92 -33.90
CA PRO A 20 20.64 -15.71 -34.68
C PRO A 20 21.09 -14.46 -33.90
N SER A 21 21.42 -13.38 -34.64
CA SER A 21 21.68 -12.08 -34.03
C SER A 21 20.36 -11.45 -33.53
N VAL A 22 20.47 -10.48 -32.61
CA VAL A 22 19.29 -9.71 -32.13
C VAL A 22 18.54 -9.11 -33.33
N ASP A 23 19.23 -8.52 -34.30
CA ASP A 23 18.59 -7.93 -35.48
C ASP A 23 17.85 -8.96 -36.35
N GLN A 24 18.37 -10.17 -36.47
CA GLN A 24 17.69 -11.22 -37.20
C GLN A 24 16.39 -11.64 -36.47
N VAL A 25 16.39 -11.74 -35.14
CA VAL A 25 15.18 -12.01 -34.35
C VAL A 25 14.17 -10.87 -34.47
N LEU A 26 14.62 -9.62 -34.41
CA LEU A 26 13.75 -8.45 -34.52
C LEU A 26 13.07 -8.30 -35.89
N ARG A 27 13.62 -8.92 -36.95
CA ARG A 27 13.01 -8.94 -38.31
C ARG A 27 11.90 -9.99 -38.44
N THR A 28 11.67 -10.84 -37.45
CA THR A 28 10.58 -11.81 -37.51
C THR A 28 9.22 -11.13 -37.33
N PRO A 29 8.16 -11.62 -37.98
CA PRO A 29 6.81 -11.05 -37.81
C PRO A 29 6.35 -10.99 -36.36
N ALA A 30 6.66 -12.01 -35.55
CA ALA A 30 6.32 -12.07 -34.14
C ALA A 30 7.01 -10.96 -33.34
N ALA A 31 8.29 -10.66 -33.63
CA ALA A 31 8.99 -9.56 -32.95
C ALA A 31 8.47 -8.19 -33.42
N ALA A 32 8.04 -8.03 -34.66
CA ALA A 32 7.43 -6.80 -35.14
C ALA A 32 6.14 -6.49 -34.39
N LEU A 33 5.24 -7.46 -34.20
CA LEU A 33 4.03 -7.31 -33.39
C LEU A 33 4.36 -6.98 -31.93
N ALA A 34 5.38 -7.61 -31.35
CA ALA A 34 5.83 -7.28 -30.01
C ALA A 34 6.35 -5.84 -29.89
N VAL A 35 7.02 -5.32 -30.92
CA VAL A 35 7.50 -3.93 -30.95
C VAL A 35 6.33 -2.94 -30.96
N ASP A 36 5.27 -3.23 -31.71
CA ASP A 36 4.07 -2.39 -31.74
C ASP A 36 3.35 -2.37 -30.39
N GLN A 37 3.35 -3.49 -29.66
CA GLN A 37 2.67 -3.61 -28.37
C GLN A 37 3.50 -3.10 -27.19
N PHE A 38 4.80 -3.39 -27.14
CA PHE A 38 5.65 -3.15 -25.96
C PHE A 38 6.75 -2.10 -26.19
N GLY A 39 6.91 -1.64 -27.41
CA GLY A 39 7.98 -0.73 -27.82
C GLY A 39 9.33 -1.43 -28.07
N ARG A 40 10.09 -0.86 -29.00
CA ARG A 40 11.38 -1.43 -29.45
C ARG A 40 12.40 -1.69 -28.33
N PRO A 41 12.63 -0.77 -27.37
CA PRO A 41 13.60 -1.01 -26.29
C PRO A 41 13.31 -2.26 -25.47
N ALA A 42 12.05 -2.44 -25.04
CA ALA A 42 11.62 -3.58 -24.26
C ALA A 42 11.79 -4.90 -25.01
N VAL A 43 11.45 -4.93 -26.30
CA VAL A 43 11.60 -6.12 -27.15
C VAL A 43 13.08 -6.47 -27.36
N VAL A 44 13.95 -5.48 -27.58
CA VAL A 44 15.41 -5.71 -27.69
C VAL A 44 15.95 -6.37 -26.42
N ASP A 45 15.57 -5.88 -25.26
CA ASP A 45 16.04 -6.44 -23.98
C ASP A 45 15.48 -7.85 -23.73
N ALA A 46 14.21 -8.10 -24.08
CA ALA A 46 13.61 -9.42 -24.00
C ALA A 46 14.28 -10.42 -24.96
N VAL A 47 14.58 -10.02 -26.20
CA VAL A 47 15.32 -10.84 -27.16
C VAL A 47 16.73 -11.16 -26.66
N ARG A 48 17.42 -10.19 -26.09
CA ARG A 48 18.75 -10.41 -25.46
C ARG A 48 18.67 -11.42 -24.33
N ALA A 49 17.64 -11.32 -23.48
CA ALA A 49 17.40 -12.26 -22.40
C ALA A 49 17.11 -13.68 -22.92
N ALA A 50 16.26 -13.82 -23.94
CA ALA A 50 15.96 -15.11 -24.59
C ALA A 50 17.21 -15.75 -25.20
N LEU A 51 18.02 -14.96 -25.90
CA LEU A 51 19.31 -15.40 -26.46
C LEU A 51 20.30 -15.81 -25.35
N ALA A 52 20.34 -15.10 -24.24
CA ALA A 52 21.20 -15.44 -23.12
C ALA A 52 20.78 -16.76 -22.45
N SER A 53 19.47 -16.99 -22.28
CA SER A 53 18.94 -18.26 -21.79
C SER A 53 19.31 -19.42 -22.75
N ALA A 54 19.03 -19.27 -24.03
CA ALA A 54 19.36 -20.28 -25.03
C ALA A 54 20.85 -20.65 -25.02
N ARG A 55 21.76 -19.67 -24.84
CA ARG A 55 23.21 -19.93 -24.71
C ARG A 55 23.54 -20.71 -23.45
N LYS A 56 22.93 -20.34 -22.31
CA LYS A 56 23.13 -21.03 -21.03
C LYS A 56 22.70 -22.48 -21.13
N ASP A 57 21.55 -22.71 -21.76
CA ASP A 57 20.93 -24.03 -21.91
C ASP A 57 21.52 -24.83 -23.09
N ARG A 58 22.51 -24.26 -23.81
CA ARG A 58 23.16 -24.82 -25.01
C ARG A 58 22.17 -25.23 -26.09
N GLN A 59 21.06 -24.49 -26.21
CA GLN A 59 20.03 -24.72 -27.22
C GLN A 59 20.26 -23.79 -28.42
N VAL A 60 20.09 -24.33 -29.61
CA VAL A 60 20.10 -23.54 -30.85
C VAL A 60 18.67 -23.41 -31.32
N LEU A 61 18.08 -22.25 -31.04
CA LEU A 61 16.69 -21.95 -31.38
C LEU A 61 16.62 -21.05 -32.62
N PRO A 62 15.67 -21.29 -33.52
CA PRO A 62 15.41 -20.40 -34.65
C PRO A 62 14.87 -19.05 -34.19
N GLY A 63 14.99 -18.03 -35.05
CA GLY A 63 14.58 -16.65 -34.72
C GLY A 63 13.13 -16.50 -34.27
N ASN A 64 12.21 -17.29 -34.86
CA ASN A 64 10.79 -17.26 -34.47
C ASN A 64 10.55 -17.78 -33.05
N GLU A 65 11.25 -18.82 -32.63
CA GLU A 65 11.13 -19.37 -31.28
C GLU A 65 11.72 -18.39 -30.23
N LEU A 66 12.85 -17.77 -30.57
CA LEU A 66 13.41 -16.72 -29.72
C LEU A 66 12.51 -15.49 -29.63
N ALA A 67 11.85 -15.11 -30.72
CA ALA A 67 10.86 -14.03 -30.68
C ALA A 67 9.63 -14.41 -29.83
N ALA A 68 9.15 -15.64 -29.93
CA ALA A 68 8.07 -16.14 -29.10
C ALA A 68 8.45 -16.19 -27.61
N ALA A 69 9.66 -16.64 -27.28
CA ALA A 69 10.18 -16.62 -25.92
C ALA A 69 10.31 -15.18 -25.37
N ALA A 70 10.77 -14.25 -26.19
CA ALA A 70 10.84 -12.83 -25.84
C ALA A 70 9.45 -12.23 -25.59
N LEU A 71 8.47 -12.54 -26.44
CA LEU A 71 7.07 -12.13 -26.26
C LEU A 71 6.49 -12.68 -24.95
N ALA A 72 6.67 -13.97 -24.66
CA ALA A 72 6.21 -14.58 -23.43
C ALA A 72 6.81 -13.92 -22.18
N LEU A 73 8.09 -13.51 -22.22
CA LEU A 73 8.73 -12.73 -21.13
C LEU A 73 8.08 -11.36 -20.95
N LEU A 74 7.75 -10.68 -22.05
CA LEU A 74 7.09 -9.37 -22.00
C LEU A 74 5.65 -9.49 -21.50
N GLU A 75 4.89 -10.44 -21.96
CA GLU A 75 3.54 -10.72 -21.49
C GLU A 75 3.51 -11.06 -20.00
N ALA A 76 4.45 -11.89 -19.53
CA ALA A 76 4.57 -12.23 -18.12
C ALA A 76 4.90 -10.99 -17.26
N ARG A 77 5.75 -10.08 -17.76
CA ARG A 77 6.06 -8.80 -17.08
C ARG A 77 4.90 -7.81 -17.11
N ALA A 78 4.09 -7.83 -18.16
CA ALA A 78 2.93 -6.96 -18.32
C ALA A 78 1.72 -7.40 -17.50
N GLN A 79 1.73 -8.64 -16.97
CA GLN A 79 0.64 -9.12 -16.11
C GLN A 79 0.52 -8.24 -14.86
N PRO A 80 -0.68 -7.74 -14.54
CA PRO A 80 -0.90 -7.00 -13.30
C PRO A 80 -0.50 -7.86 -12.09
N SER A 81 0.25 -7.26 -11.16
CA SER A 81 0.57 -7.90 -9.89
C SER A 81 -0.66 -8.06 -8.99
N LEU A 82 -1.62 -7.13 -9.09
CA LEU A 82 -2.91 -7.20 -8.40
C LEU A 82 -3.88 -8.04 -9.23
N ARG A 83 -4.22 -9.23 -8.71
CA ARG A 83 -5.14 -10.16 -9.36
C ARG A 83 -6.43 -10.27 -8.58
N PRO A 84 -7.60 -10.30 -9.22
CA PRO A 84 -8.85 -10.60 -8.54
C PRO A 84 -8.80 -11.96 -7.85
N VAL A 85 -9.29 -12.01 -6.62
CA VAL A 85 -9.41 -13.24 -5.83
C VAL A 85 -10.77 -13.29 -5.15
N PHE A 86 -11.21 -14.50 -4.81
CA PHE A 86 -12.39 -14.69 -3.97
C PHE A 86 -11.97 -14.69 -2.51
N ASN A 87 -12.58 -13.82 -1.70
CA ASN A 87 -12.36 -13.82 -0.26
C ASN A 87 -13.21 -14.92 0.41
N LEU A 88 -12.61 -16.06 0.69
CA LEU A 88 -13.24 -17.19 1.38
C LEU A 88 -12.75 -17.35 2.83
N THR A 89 -12.16 -16.29 3.41
CA THR A 89 -11.54 -16.36 4.76
C THR A 89 -12.53 -16.21 5.90
N GLY A 90 -13.78 -15.82 5.62
CA GLY A 90 -14.76 -15.46 6.66
C GLY A 90 -14.57 -14.06 7.27
N THR A 91 -13.53 -13.32 6.87
CA THR A 91 -13.25 -11.96 7.33
C THR A 91 -13.54 -10.96 6.21
N VAL A 92 -14.59 -10.16 6.33
CA VAL A 92 -14.99 -9.20 5.28
C VAL A 92 -13.89 -8.17 4.99
N LEU A 93 -13.30 -7.59 6.05
CA LEU A 93 -12.24 -6.58 5.96
C LEU A 93 -10.85 -7.21 6.07
N HIS A 94 -10.57 -8.21 5.24
CA HIS A 94 -9.27 -8.89 5.28
C HIS A 94 -8.14 -7.97 4.81
N THR A 95 -7.14 -7.73 5.65
CA THR A 95 -6.07 -6.76 5.40
C THR A 95 -5.24 -7.06 4.15
N ASN A 96 -4.98 -8.34 3.87
CA ASN A 96 -4.18 -8.79 2.72
C ASN A 96 -4.99 -8.86 1.41
N LEU A 97 -6.33 -8.68 1.48
CA LEU A 97 -7.23 -8.77 0.33
C LEU A 97 -7.87 -7.41 -0.03
N GLY A 98 -7.21 -6.31 0.30
CA GLY A 98 -7.64 -4.97 -0.10
C GLY A 98 -8.63 -4.30 0.84
N ARG A 99 -9.06 -4.96 1.93
CA ARG A 99 -10.03 -4.44 2.91
C ARG A 99 -11.43 -4.22 2.31
N ALA A 100 -12.10 -3.09 2.61
CA ALA A 100 -13.42 -2.77 2.07
C ALA A 100 -13.34 -2.34 0.60
N LEU A 101 -14.26 -2.84 -0.20
CA LEU A 101 -14.47 -2.34 -1.55
C LEU A 101 -15.18 -0.99 -1.50
N LEU A 102 -14.88 -0.14 -2.46
CA LEU A 102 -15.58 1.14 -2.64
C LEU A 102 -16.92 0.93 -3.33
N ALA A 103 -17.91 1.78 -3.00
CA ALA A 103 -19.14 1.85 -3.75
C ALA A 103 -18.85 2.30 -5.20
N GLN A 104 -19.65 1.80 -6.17
CA GLN A 104 -19.44 2.11 -7.59
C GLN A 104 -19.41 3.61 -7.86
N ALA A 105 -20.32 4.39 -7.24
CA ALA A 105 -20.35 5.84 -7.36
C ALA A 105 -19.04 6.53 -6.92
N ALA A 106 -18.37 5.99 -5.88
CA ALA A 106 -17.07 6.51 -5.43
C ALA A 106 -15.95 6.16 -6.41
N ILE A 107 -15.99 4.97 -7.02
CA ILE A 107 -15.05 4.56 -8.06
C ILE A 107 -15.19 5.47 -9.28
N ASP A 108 -16.41 5.70 -9.76
CA ASP A 108 -16.69 6.52 -10.92
C ASP A 108 -16.27 7.98 -10.70
N ALA A 109 -16.53 8.52 -9.51
CA ALA A 109 -16.10 9.87 -9.13
C ALA A 109 -14.56 9.99 -9.08
N ALA A 110 -13.86 8.99 -8.53
CA ALA A 110 -12.41 8.96 -8.50
C ALA A 110 -11.81 8.88 -9.91
N VAL A 111 -12.37 8.04 -10.79
CA VAL A 111 -11.95 7.92 -12.19
C VAL A 111 -12.16 9.26 -12.92
N SER A 112 -13.32 9.90 -12.76
CA SER A 112 -13.60 11.20 -13.35
C SER A 112 -12.62 12.28 -12.90
N ALA A 113 -12.31 12.32 -11.59
CA ALA A 113 -11.35 13.28 -11.05
C ALA A 113 -9.91 13.04 -11.54
N MET A 114 -9.53 11.77 -11.83
CA MET A 114 -8.21 11.45 -12.37
C MET A 114 -8.07 11.72 -13.88
N GLN A 115 -9.16 11.80 -14.61
CA GLN A 115 -9.16 12.01 -16.07
C GLN A 115 -9.07 13.49 -16.47
N THR A 116 -9.36 14.42 -15.56
CA THR A 116 -9.42 15.85 -15.84
C THR A 116 -8.67 16.66 -14.80
N ALA A 117 -8.30 17.90 -15.15
CA ALA A 117 -7.86 18.86 -14.14
C ALA A 117 -9.03 19.25 -13.23
N VAL A 118 -8.82 19.15 -11.92
CA VAL A 118 -9.85 19.47 -10.93
C VAL A 118 -9.36 20.55 -9.96
N ALA A 119 -10.29 21.31 -9.39
CA ALA A 119 -10.01 22.35 -8.40
C ALA A 119 -9.70 21.73 -7.02
N LEU A 120 -8.59 20.99 -6.90
CA LEU A 120 -8.23 20.25 -5.69
C LEU A 120 -7.82 21.17 -4.51
N GLU A 121 -7.08 22.24 -4.78
CA GLU A 121 -6.65 23.26 -3.80
C GLU A 121 -7.03 24.66 -4.28
N PHE A 122 -8.15 24.80 -4.95
CA PHE A 122 -8.60 26.05 -5.55
C PHE A 122 -10.10 26.23 -5.31
N ASP A 123 -10.45 27.33 -4.63
CA ASP A 123 -11.83 27.74 -4.49
C ASP A 123 -12.27 28.52 -5.71
N ILE A 124 -13.16 27.91 -6.52
CA ILE A 124 -13.66 28.49 -7.77
C ILE A 124 -14.49 29.76 -7.51
N ALA A 125 -15.21 29.83 -6.37
CA ALA A 125 -16.09 30.95 -6.07
C ALA A 125 -15.30 32.20 -5.72
N SER A 126 -14.25 32.08 -4.91
CA SER A 126 -13.41 33.22 -4.51
C SER A 126 -12.23 33.49 -5.42
N GLY A 127 -11.86 32.53 -6.29
CA GLY A 127 -10.66 32.61 -7.12
C GLY A 127 -9.35 32.47 -6.32
N ARG A 128 -9.39 31.96 -5.10
CA ARG A 128 -8.24 31.83 -4.21
C ARG A 128 -7.84 30.38 -3.99
N ARG A 129 -6.66 30.19 -3.38
CA ARG A 129 -6.23 28.88 -2.89
C ARG A 129 -7.17 28.40 -1.79
N GLY A 130 -7.69 27.17 -1.94
CA GLY A 130 -8.44 26.41 -0.94
C GLY A 130 -7.60 25.33 -0.29
N GLU A 131 -8.18 24.61 0.64
CA GLU A 131 -7.59 23.44 1.30
C GLU A 131 -8.23 22.16 0.79
N ARG A 132 -7.47 21.07 0.75
CA ARG A 132 -8.00 19.75 0.33
C ARG A 132 -9.08 19.23 1.25
N ASP A 133 -8.95 19.51 2.53
CA ASP A 133 -9.90 19.08 3.55
C ASP A 133 -11.29 19.72 3.36
N ASP A 134 -11.38 20.88 2.71
CA ASP A 134 -12.65 21.56 2.46
C ASP A 134 -13.65 20.69 1.68
N HIS A 135 -13.14 19.80 0.80
CA HIS A 135 -13.99 18.87 0.04
C HIS A 135 -14.71 17.83 0.89
N VAL A 136 -14.19 17.50 2.08
CA VAL A 136 -14.70 16.41 2.93
C VAL A 136 -15.01 16.85 4.37
N ARG A 137 -14.50 17.99 4.81
CA ARG A 137 -14.62 18.51 6.18
C ARG A 137 -16.06 18.55 6.67
N THR A 138 -16.93 19.25 5.94
CA THR A 138 -18.37 19.40 6.28
C THR A 138 -19.05 18.04 6.42
N LEU A 139 -18.84 17.15 5.46
CA LEU A 139 -19.43 15.81 5.47
C LEU A 139 -18.94 14.97 6.65
N LEU A 140 -17.64 15.05 6.97
CA LEU A 140 -17.05 14.34 8.13
C LEU A 140 -17.61 14.89 9.45
N CYS A 141 -17.75 16.20 9.58
CA CYS A 141 -18.36 16.83 10.75
C CYS A 141 -19.83 16.41 10.93
N GLU A 142 -20.61 16.37 9.86
CA GLU A 142 -22.00 15.89 9.88
C GLU A 142 -22.11 14.43 10.31
N LEU A 143 -21.26 13.56 9.77
CA LEU A 143 -21.28 12.11 10.05
C LEU A 143 -20.79 11.76 11.45
N THR A 144 -19.87 12.53 12.00
CA THR A 144 -19.20 12.21 13.28
C THR A 144 -19.68 13.04 14.45
N GLY A 145 -20.29 14.20 14.21
CA GLY A 145 -20.61 15.22 15.21
C GLY A 145 -19.38 15.98 15.71
N ALA A 146 -18.25 15.91 15.01
CA ALA A 146 -17.04 16.64 15.34
C ALA A 146 -17.16 18.12 14.96
N GLU A 147 -16.45 19.01 15.67
CA GLU A 147 -16.39 20.44 15.39
C GLU A 147 -15.55 20.75 14.16
N ASP A 148 -14.52 19.93 13.91
CA ASP A 148 -13.63 20.02 12.75
C ASP A 148 -13.04 18.65 12.40
N ALA A 149 -12.53 18.50 11.17
CA ALA A 149 -11.97 17.25 10.66
C ALA A 149 -10.84 17.49 9.66
N THR A 150 -9.83 16.64 9.72
CA THR A 150 -8.77 16.54 8.71
C THR A 150 -8.54 15.10 8.32
N VAL A 151 -8.02 14.87 7.12
CA VAL A 151 -7.76 13.53 6.58
C VAL A 151 -6.28 13.32 6.36
N VAL A 152 -5.77 12.20 6.85
CA VAL A 152 -4.39 11.75 6.62
C VAL A 152 -4.40 10.38 5.94
N ASN A 153 -3.28 9.98 5.37
CA ASN A 153 -3.16 8.79 4.53
C ASN A 153 -3.40 7.44 5.24
N ASN A 154 -3.26 7.41 6.58
CA ASN A 154 -3.53 6.19 7.37
C ASN A 154 -3.68 6.51 8.87
N ASN A 155 -4.16 5.51 9.64
CA ASN A 155 -4.34 5.62 11.08
C ASN A 155 -3.03 5.89 11.84
N ALA A 156 -1.90 5.32 11.43
CA ALA A 156 -0.62 5.57 12.10
C ALA A 156 -0.22 7.06 12.02
N ALA A 157 -0.43 7.68 10.86
CA ALA A 157 -0.22 9.12 10.68
C ALA A 157 -1.21 9.95 11.52
N ALA A 158 -2.47 9.54 11.62
CA ALA A 158 -3.48 10.21 12.45
C ALA A 158 -3.07 10.20 13.93
N VAL A 159 -2.68 9.03 14.44
CA VAL A 159 -2.23 8.90 15.85
C VAL A 159 -0.98 9.72 16.12
N LEU A 160 0.02 9.65 15.21
CA LEU A 160 1.25 10.43 15.35
C LEU A 160 0.97 11.94 15.35
N LEU A 161 0.15 12.42 14.41
CA LEU A 161 -0.25 13.82 14.30
C LEU A 161 -0.96 14.30 15.57
N ALA A 162 -1.97 13.57 16.02
CA ALA A 162 -2.74 13.92 17.21
C ALA A 162 -1.86 13.97 18.47
N LEU A 163 -1.02 12.96 18.68
CA LEU A 163 -0.12 12.93 19.84
C LEU A 163 0.94 14.03 19.79
N ASN A 164 1.53 14.27 18.63
CA ASN A 164 2.54 15.31 18.45
C ASN A 164 1.95 16.71 18.66
N THR A 165 0.76 16.96 18.11
CA THR A 165 0.12 18.28 18.22
C THR A 165 -0.38 18.57 19.62
N LEU A 166 -0.98 17.58 20.30
CA LEU A 166 -1.70 17.78 21.57
C LEU A 166 -0.87 17.47 22.80
N ALA A 167 0.19 16.64 22.70
CA ALA A 167 0.87 16.07 23.86
C ALA A 167 2.40 16.11 23.81
N THR A 168 3.03 16.81 22.86
CA THR A 168 4.49 16.93 22.81
C THR A 168 5.04 17.49 24.13
N GLY A 169 6.04 16.81 24.71
CA GLY A 169 6.69 17.16 25.97
C GLY A 169 5.85 16.90 27.23
N ARG A 170 4.60 16.48 27.07
CA ARG A 170 3.64 16.22 28.16
C ARG A 170 3.26 14.75 28.24
N GLN A 171 2.44 14.39 29.20
CA GLN A 171 2.01 13.03 29.46
C GLN A 171 0.75 12.65 28.69
N THR A 172 0.73 11.43 28.15
CA THR A 172 -0.46 10.77 27.61
C THR A 172 -0.73 9.51 28.41
N ILE A 173 -1.91 9.43 29.01
CA ILE A 173 -2.35 8.30 29.82
C ILE A 173 -3.07 7.29 28.94
N VAL A 174 -2.71 6.00 29.04
CA VAL A 174 -3.33 4.90 28.32
C VAL A 174 -3.43 3.65 29.20
N SER A 175 -4.47 2.85 29.00
CA SER A 175 -4.59 1.57 29.68
C SER A 175 -3.52 0.57 29.20
N ARG A 176 -2.87 -0.15 30.13
CA ARG A 176 -1.91 -1.20 29.78
C ARG A 176 -2.52 -2.28 28.88
N GLY A 177 -3.78 -2.65 29.07
CA GLY A 177 -4.49 -3.58 28.20
C GLY A 177 -4.79 -3.06 26.79
N GLU A 178 -4.48 -1.80 26.50
CA GLU A 178 -4.71 -1.14 25.21
C GLU A 178 -3.40 -0.79 24.48
N LEU A 179 -2.26 -1.25 24.98
CA LEU A 179 -0.96 -1.11 24.31
C LEU A 179 -0.83 -2.14 23.21
N ILE A 180 -1.25 -1.76 22.02
CA ILE A 180 -1.38 -2.64 20.86
C ILE A 180 -0.13 -2.66 19.99
N GLU A 181 0.06 -3.80 19.29
CA GLU A 181 0.92 -3.91 18.11
C GLU A 181 0.08 -4.35 16.92
N ILE A 182 0.15 -3.63 15.79
CA ILE A 182 -0.58 -3.92 14.56
C ILE A 182 0.38 -3.89 13.36
N GLY A 183 0.21 -4.84 12.42
CA GLY A 183 0.89 -4.80 11.13
C GLY A 183 2.42 -4.97 11.19
N GLY A 184 2.93 -5.65 12.21
CA GLY A 184 4.34 -6.06 12.32
C GLY A 184 5.34 -4.97 12.75
N ALA A 185 4.92 -3.69 12.81
CA ALA A 185 5.84 -2.60 13.20
C ALA A 185 5.15 -1.43 13.92
N PHE A 186 3.82 -1.36 13.96
CA PHE A 186 3.12 -0.29 14.67
C PHE A 186 2.94 -0.70 16.13
N ARG A 187 3.83 -0.24 16.99
CA ARG A 187 3.75 -0.39 18.44
C ARG A 187 3.38 0.94 19.06
N LEU A 188 2.27 0.98 19.76
CA LEU A 188 1.76 2.23 20.34
C LEU A 188 2.79 2.94 21.23
N PRO A 189 3.53 2.28 22.14
CA PRO A 189 4.55 2.96 22.95
C PRO A 189 5.66 3.62 22.12
N GLU A 190 6.08 2.97 21.04
CA GLU A 190 7.11 3.52 20.13
C GLU A 190 6.60 4.75 19.37
N ILE A 191 5.34 4.70 18.92
CA ILE A 191 4.72 5.85 18.25
C ILE A 191 4.54 7.02 19.21
N MET A 192 4.15 6.77 20.45
CA MET A 192 4.06 7.80 21.48
C MET A 192 5.41 8.45 21.77
N SER A 193 6.46 7.65 21.88
CA SER A 193 7.82 8.16 22.05
C SER A 193 8.27 9.03 20.86
N ARG A 194 8.01 8.58 19.62
CA ARG A 194 8.32 9.34 18.40
C ARG A 194 7.52 10.63 18.27
N ALA A 195 6.28 10.64 18.77
CA ALA A 195 5.45 11.84 18.85
C ALA A 195 5.94 12.84 19.91
N GLY A 196 6.91 12.47 20.74
CA GLY A 196 7.45 13.33 21.80
C GLY A 196 6.59 13.39 23.05
N THR A 197 5.59 12.52 23.21
CA THR A 197 4.78 12.44 24.42
C THR A 197 5.34 11.41 25.41
N LYS A 198 5.11 11.64 26.70
CA LYS A 198 5.51 10.72 27.77
C LYS A 198 4.37 9.74 28.05
N LEU A 199 4.59 8.46 27.78
CA LEU A 199 3.64 7.39 28.10
C LEU A 199 3.45 7.26 29.61
N VAL A 200 2.20 7.25 30.04
CA VAL A 200 1.78 6.91 31.41
C VAL A 200 0.79 5.74 31.30
N GLU A 201 1.25 4.56 31.70
CA GLU A 201 0.42 3.33 31.71
C GLU A 201 -0.42 3.26 32.97
N VAL A 202 -1.70 2.91 32.85
CA VAL A 202 -2.61 2.72 33.98
C VAL A 202 -3.29 1.36 33.95
N GLY A 203 -3.65 0.87 35.14
CA GLY A 203 -4.28 -0.43 35.32
C GLY A 203 -3.34 -1.62 35.08
N THR A 204 -3.93 -2.73 34.72
CA THR A 204 -3.25 -4.00 34.40
C THR A 204 -3.66 -4.49 33.03
N THR A 205 -3.08 -5.60 32.56
CA THR A 205 -3.38 -6.18 31.23
C THR A 205 -4.87 -6.42 31.01
N ASN A 206 -5.59 -6.91 32.04
CA ASN A 206 -6.98 -7.31 31.93
C ASN A 206 -7.97 -6.40 32.69
N ARG A 207 -7.49 -5.51 33.56
CA ARG A 207 -8.37 -4.65 34.37
C ARG A 207 -7.82 -3.23 34.46
N THR A 208 -8.66 -2.27 34.07
CA THR A 208 -8.42 -0.84 34.26
C THR A 208 -9.71 -0.18 34.71
N HIS A 209 -9.63 0.63 35.75
CA HIS A 209 -10.75 1.33 36.34
C HIS A 209 -10.60 2.84 36.18
N THR A 210 -11.69 3.60 36.28
CA THR A 210 -11.70 5.06 36.19
C THR A 210 -10.76 5.70 37.21
N ARG A 211 -10.66 5.12 38.42
CA ARG A 211 -9.73 5.58 39.45
C ARG A 211 -8.26 5.53 39.06
N ASP A 212 -7.89 4.57 38.20
CA ASP A 212 -6.48 4.43 37.73
C ASP A 212 -6.10 5.61 36.84
N TYR A 213 -7.01 6.05 35.96
CA TYR A 213 -6.84 7.25 35.16
C TYR A 213 -6.86 8.52 36.01
N ALA A 214 -7.81 8.61 36.97
CA ALA A 214 -7.90 9.78 37.84
C ALA A 214 -6.64 9.96 38.70
N GLY A 215 -6.10 8.86 39.26
CA GLY A 215 -4.88 8.88 40.06
C GLY A 215 -3.60 9.22 39.28
N ALA A 216 -3.57 8.93 37.99
CA ALA A 216 -2.44 9.24 37.11
C ALA A 216 -2.54 10.64 36.49
N SER A 217 -3.73 11.26 36.52
CA SER A 217 -3.95 12.58 35.91
C SER A 217 -3.38 13.69 36.77
N GLY A 218 -2.60 14.59 36.17
CA GLY A 218 -1.96 15.73 36.85
C GLY A 218 -1.71 16.90 35.92
N PRO A 219 -1.03 17.95 36.40
CA PRO A 219 -0.78 19.18 35.63
C PRO A 219 0.03 18.93 34.32
N THR A 220 0.83 17.85 34.29
CA THR A 220 1.63 17.48 33.12
C THR A 220 0.86 16.60 32.13
N THR A 221 -0.36 16.14 32.48
CA THR A 221 -1.21 15.34 31.61
C THR A 221 -1.79 16.21 30.51
N ALA A 222 -1.52 15.85 29.25
CA ALA A 222 -2.10 16.51 28.07
C ALA A 222 -3.27 15.74 27.50
N LEU A 223 -3.18 14.40 27.52
CA LEU A 223 -4.11 13.55 26.79
C LEU A 223 -4.42 12.27 27.55
N VAL A 224 -5.66 11.82 27.45
CA VAL A 224 -6.10 10.46 27.79
C VAL A 224 -6.41 9.75 26.49
N LEU A 225 -5.68 8.69 26.21
CA LEU A 225 -5.81 7.93 24.97
C LEU A 225 -6.64 6.68 25.20
N LYS A 226 -7.70 6.51 24.43
CA LYS A 226 -8.51 5.29 24.35
C LYS A 226 -8.21 4.58 23.06
N VAL A 227 -7.80 3.30 23.14
CA VAL A 227 -7.47 2.49 21.98
C VAL A 227 -8.42 1.30 21.89
N HIS A 228 -8.95 1.06 20.69
CA HIS A 228 -9.77 -0.12 20.41
C HIS A 228 -8.88 -1.28 19.93
N PRO A 229 -8.82 -2.41 20.67
CA PRO A 229 -8.10 -3.60 20.23
C PRO A 229 -8.86 -4.29 19.10
N SER A 230 -8.44 -4.03 17.84
CA SER A 230 -9.12 -4.54 16.64
C SER A 230 -8.69 -5.95 16.22
N ASN A 231 -7.54 -6.43 16.71
CA ASN A 231 -6.89 -7.66 16.26
C ASN A 231 -6.65 -8.69 17.36
N TYR A 232 -7.08 -8.39 18.58
CA TYR A 232 -7.06 -9.34 19.70
C TYR A 232 -8.21 -9.06 20.67
N ARG A 233 -8.46 -10.02 21.55
CA ARG A 233 -9.46 -9.94 22.62
C ARG A 233 -8.87 -10.51 23.91
N ILE A 234 -9.13 -9.81 25.04
CA ILE A 234 -8.79 -10.30 26.37
C ILE A 234 -10.06 -10.88 26.96
N GLU A 235 -10.05 -12.15 27.33
CA GLU A 235 -11.20 -12.89 27.88
C GLU A 235 -11.00 -13.23 29.35
N GLY A 236 -12.10 -13.55 30.03
CA GLY A 236 -12.12 -13.92 31.45
C GLY A 236 -12.49 -12.76 32.35
N PHE A 237 -11.77 -12.59 33.45
CA PHE A 237 -12.05 -11.52 34.43
C PHE A 237 -11.48 -10.17 33.94
N THR A 238 -12.19 -9.51 33.05
CA THR A 238 -11.79 -8.26 32.43
C THR A 238 -12.62 -7.07 32.88
N THR A 239 -12.02 -5.89 32.89
CA THR A 239 -12.72 -4.61 33.12
C THR A 239 -11.99 -3.52 32.33
N GLY A 240 -12.75 -2.73 31.57
CA GLY A 240 -12.24 -1.58 30.82
C GLY A 240 -13.09 -0.35 31.07
N VAL A 241 -12.53 0.83 30.76
CA VAL A 241 -13.23 2.12 30.90
C VAL A 241 -13.70 2.55 29.51
N SER A 242 -14.97 2.93 29.38
CA SER A 242 -15.53 3.41 28.12
C SER A 242 -14.99 4.79 27.74
N ALA A 243 -14.97 5.11 26.44
CA ALA A 243 -14.59 6.44 25.95
C ALA A 243 -15.46 7.55 26.57
N HIS A 244 -16.77 7.28 26.77
CA HIS A 244 -17.69 8.22 27.40
C HIS A 244 -17.30 8.55 28.86
N ALA A 245 -16.95 7.53 29.66
CA ALA A 245 -16.49 7.73 31.03
C ALA A 245 -15.16 8.49 31.09
N LEU A 246 -14.21 8.21 30.18
CA LEU A 246 -12.95 8.93 30.07
C LEU A 246 -13.16 10.40 29.66
N ALA A 247 -14.07 10.67 28.73
CA ALA A 247 -14.44 12.04 28.35
C ALA A 247 -15.06 12.81 29.52
N GLY A 248 -15.87 12.16 30.36
CA GLY A 248 -16.38 12.73 31.59
C GLY A 248 -15.27 13.10 32.57
N LEU A 249 -14.33 12.20 32.79
CA LEU A 249 -13.15 12.44 33.64
C LEU A 249 -12.30 13.62 33.13
N ALA A 250 -12.02 13.66 31.84
CA ALA A 250 -11.22 14.71 31.22
C ALA A 250 -11.89 16.09 31.35
N ARG A 251 -13.21 16.17 31.14
CA ARG A 251 -13.98 17.41 31.34
C ARG A 251 -13.98 17.89 32.79
N ALA A 252 -14.22 16.98 33.75
CA ALA A 252 -14.19 17.31 35.16
C ALA A 252 -12.80 17.84 35.60
N ARG A 253 -11.73 17.26 35.11
CA ARG A 253 -10.38 17.70 35.39
C ARG A 253 -10.08 19.09 34.81
N ARG A 254 -10.43 19.31 33.55
CA ARG A 254 -10.28 20.63 32.90
C ARG A 254 -11.02 21.74 33.64
N ALA A 255 -12.20 21.43 34.19
CA ALA A 255 -12.98 22.39 34.96
C ALA A 255 -12.37 22.66 36.33
N ALA A 256 -11.59 21.74 36.90
CA ALA A 256 -10.92 21.92 38.18
C ALA A 256 -9.58 22.69 38.05
N ASP A 257 -8.99 22.74 36.87
CA ASP A 257 -7.72 23.40 36.56
C ASP A 257 -7.95 24.81 35.94
N ALA A 258 -9.22 25.22 35.69
CA ALA A 258 -9.63 26.54 35.15
C ALA A 258 -10.04 27.50 36.28
#